data_316f7b33ac1370a5ae602be4d661bb25
#
_entry.id   316f7b33ac1370a5ae602be4d661bb25
#
_cell.length_a   1.000
_cell.length_b   1.000
_cell.length_c   1.000
_cell.angle_alpha   90.00
_cell.angle_beta   90.00
_cell.angle_gamma   90.00
#
_symmetry.space_group_name_H-M   'P 1'
#
loop_
_entity.id
_entity.type
_entity.pdbx_description
1 polymer ?
#
loop_
_entity_poly.entity_id
_entity_poly.type
_entity_poly.pdbx_seq_one_letter_code
_entity_poly.pdbx_strand_id
1 'polypeptide(L)'
;MEKQKGKKIVSGLLLCSMLCYTMPVFALSKEETVYSKLKNDGTSYETIVSNHIKNDELLSIIEDMSDLLNIKNTGGDESVSVDDNTVIWNAGESDIYYQGETSKQLPVITNIKYELDGEEISAKDLAGKKGNVKIIISYENKDAHTVKINGKNETLYTPFVTVTGVAIDNKLNKNIEITNGKIIEKDGETILIGVAFPGLKSSLGINSDKLDIPETIEVTMDSEDFEIGNMLTYITPRVL
;
A
#
# COMPACT_ATOMS: atom_id res chain seq x y z
N MET A 1 76.62 47.12 -6.05
CA MET A 1 76.15 46.18 -5.00
C MET A 1 74.85 46.71 -4.50
N GLU A 2 73.75 46.18 -5.04
CA GLU A 2 72.38 46.63 -4.73
C GLU A 2 71.66 45.56 -3.90
N LYS A 3 71.27 45.92 -2.70
CA LYS A 3 70.53 45.03 -1.78
C LYS A 3 69.09 45.03 -2.16
N GLN A 4 68.60 43.91 -2.72
CA GLN A 4 67.16 43.65 -2.85
C GLN A 4 66.52 43.36 -1.49
N LYS A 5 65.57 44.20 -1.10
CA LYS A 5 64.69 44.00 0.03
C LYS A 5 63.59 43.06 -0.36
N GLY A 6 63.59 41.82 0.20
CA GLY A 6 62.50 40.89 0.05
C GLY A 6 61.26 41.38 0.80
N LYS A 7 60.17 41.56 0.05
CA LYS A 7 58.83 41.79 0.63
C LYS A 7 58.28 40.43 1.11
N LYS A 8 58.09 40.30 2.41
CA LYS A 8 57.34 39.20 3.02
C LYS A 8 55.85 39.47 2.76
N ILE A 9 55.25 38.62 1.91
CA ILE A 9 53.79 38.57 1.73
C ILE A 9 53.27 37.69 2.87
N VAL A 10 52.55 38.33 3.82
CA VAL A 10 51.81 37.60 4.84
C VAL A 10 50.46 37.24 4.21
N SER A 11 50.32 36.00 3.78
CA SER A 11 49.03 35.44 3.37
C SER A 11 48.19 35.21 4.62
N GLY A 12 47.26 36.10 4.91
CA GLY A 12 46.25 35.90 5.89
C GLY A 12 45.29 34.82 5.40
N LEU A 13 45.36 33.63 5.97
CA LEU A 13 44.38 32.57 5.81
C LEU A 13 43.12 33.02 6.55
N LEU A 14 42.16 33.53 5.80
CA LEU A 14 40.80 33.79 6.34
C LEU A 14 40.11 32.42 6.46
N LEU A 15 40.16 31.80 7.64
CA LEU A 15 39.37 30.64 7.99
C LEU A 15 37.90 31.11 8.14
N CYS A 16 37.15 31.08 7.04
CA CYS A 16 35.73 31.22 7.07
C CYS A 16 35.14 29.91 7.67
N SER A 17 35.00 29.87 9.01
CA SER A 17 34.25 28.82 9.67
C SER A 17 32.78 29.04 9.30
N MET A 18 32.32 28.37 8.22
CA MET A 18 30.90 28.16 7.97
C MET A 18 30.39 27.28 9.11
N LEU A 19 29.87 27.91 10.16
CA LEU A 19 28.95 27.28 11.09
C LEU A 19 27.70 26.93 10.28
N CYS A 20 27.69 25.75 9.67
CA CYS A 20 26.44 25.09 9.27
C CYS A 20 25.66 24.81 10.55
N TYR A 21 24.80 25.76 10.93
CA TYR A 21 23.71 25.44 11.82
C TYR A 21 22.84 24.43 11.06
N THR A 22 23.07 23.15 11.28
CA THR A 22 22.06 22.14 10.97
C THR A 22 20.91 22.42 11.93
N MET A 23 19.94 23.21 11.48
CA MET A 23 18.65 23.21 12.16
C MET A 23 18.16 21.77 12.12
N PRO A 24 17.83 21.13 13.24
CA PRO A 24 17.15 19.85 13.20
C PRO A 24 15.85 20.10 12.40
N VAL A 25 15.73 19.48 11.24
CA VAL A 25 14.47 19.41 10.53
C VAL A 25 13.67 18.38 11.31
N PHE A 26 12.85 18.85 12.21
CA PHE A 26 11.89 18.03 12.91
C PHE A 26 10.81 17.66 11.88
N ALA A 27 10.86 16.45 11.39
CA ALA A 27 9.81 15.91 10.54
C ALA A 27 8.80 15.20 11.45
N LEU A 28 7.58 15.73 11.50
CA LEU A 28 6.47 15.00 12.10
C LEU A 28 6.36 13.61 11.46
N SER A 29 6.24 12.58 12.28
CA SER A 29 6.03 11.22 11.79
C SER A 29 4.55 11.06 11.45
N LYS A 30 4.25 10.74 10.18
CA LYS A 30 2.90 10.47 9.70
C LYS A 30 2.80 9.03 9.20
N GLU A 31 1.85 8.29 9.75
CA GLU A 31 1.48 6.96 9.31
C GLU A 31 0.14 7.03 8.57
N GLU A 32 0.07 6.44 7.39
CA GLU A 32 -1.13 6.42 6.56
C GLU A 32 -1.59 4.99 6.32
N THR A 33 -2.89 4.74 6.50
CA THR A 33 -3.53 3.47 6.17
C THR A 33 -4.72 3.74 5.26
N VAL A 34 -4.75 3.05 4.13
CA VAL A 34 -5.81 3.18 3.13
C VAL A 34 -6.77 2.00 3.24
N TYR A 35 -8.04 2.28 3.43
CA TYR A 35 -9.13 1.31 3.44
C TYR A 35 -9.96 1.47 2.19
N SER A 36 -10.05 0.43 1.37
CA SER A 36 -10.87 0.47 0.16
C SER A 36 -11.92 -0.64 0.20
N LYS A 37 -13.17 -0.28 -0.07
CA LYS A 37 -14.25 -1.23 -0.28
C LYS A 37 -14.33 -1.58 -1.75
N LEU A 38 -14.31 -2.88 -2.03
CA LEU A 38 -14.33 -3.40 -3.40
C LEU A 38 -15.69 -4.05 -3.70
N LYS A 39 -16.11 -3.95 -4.95
CA LYS A 39 -17.15 -4.79 -5.51
C LYS A 39 -16.63 -6.22 -5.71
N ASN A 40 -17.52 -7.13 -6.03
CA ASN A 40 -17.17 -8.54 -6.23
C ASN A 40 -16.21 -8.78 -7.42
N ASP A 41 -16.07 -7.81 -8.33
CA ASP A 41 -15.12 -7.85 -9.45
C ASP A 41 -13.74 -7.23 -9.11
N GLY A 42 -13.56 -6.75 -7.87
CA GLY A 42 -12.35 -6.07 -7.41
C GLY A 42 -12.36 -4.56 -7.62
N THR A 43 -13.38 -3.99 -8.28
CA THR A 43 -13.47 -2.54 -8.50
C THR A 43 -13.72 -1.80 -7.18
N SER A 44 -12.86 -0.84 -6.84
CA SER A 44 -13.05 0.04 -5.69
C SER A 44 -14.24 0.97 -5.89
N TYR A 45 -15.06 1.17 -4.86
CA TYR A 45 -16.18 2.10 -4.88
C TYR A 45 -16.18 3.10 -3.73
N GLU A 46 -15.38 2.88 -2.69
CA GLU A 46 -15.18 3.78 -1.57
C GLU A 46 -13.76 3.62 -1.05
N THR A 47 -13.03 4.72 -0.90
CA THR A 47 -11.68 4.68 -0.35
C THR A 47 -11.56 5.73 0.76
N ILE A 48 -11.20 5.27 1.94
CA ILE A 48 -10.97 6.07 3.14
C ILE A 48 -9.49 5.99 3.49
N VAL A 49 -8.89 7.13 3.75
CA VAL A 49 -7.51 7.25 4.22
C VAL A 49 -7.53 7.63 5.68
N SER A 50 -6.89 6.82 6.51
CA SER A 50 -6.72 7.08 7.96
C SER A 50 -5.27 7.50 8.21
N ASN A 51 -5.10 8.64 8.84
CA ASN A 51 -3.81 9.22 9.17
C ASN A 51 -3.61 9.25 10.67
N HIS A 52 -2.38 8.93 11.11
CA HIS A 52 -1.88 9.15 12.44
C HIS A 52 -0.64 10.04 12.36
N ILE A 53 -0.72 11.23 12.91
CA ILE A 53 0.43 12.15 13.05
C ILE A 53 0.90 12.07 14.50
N LYS A 54 2.12 11.56 14.69
CA LYS A 54 2.77 11.50 16.01
C LYS A 54 3.31 12.88 16.36
N ASN A 55 2.92 13.36 17.54
CA ASN A 55 3.33 14.67 18.06
C ASN A 55 4.41 14.52 19.15
N ASP A 56 5.51 13.84 18.82
CA ASP A 56 6.62 13.62 19.77
C ASP A 56 7.25 14.93 20.27
N GLU A 57 7.03 16.04 19.57
CA GLU A 57 7.56 17.36 19.92
C GLU A 57 6.60 18.21 20.74
N LEU A 58 5.42 17.68 21.07
CA LEU A 58 4.40 18.37 21.86
C LEU A 58 4.00 19.73 21.28
N LEU A 59 3.83 19.79 19.96
CA LEU A 59 3.41 20.99 19.26
C LEU A 59 1.95 21.29 19.57
N SER A 60 1.65 22.55 19.89
CA SER A 60 0.27 23.01 20.09
C SER A 60 -0.51 23.13 18.79
N ILE A 61 0.19 23.40 17.67
CA ILE A 61 -0.38 23.48 16.32
C ILE A 61 0.42 22.58 15.40
N ILE A 62 -0.29 21.78 14.60
CA ILE A 62 0.29 20.92 13.57
C ILE A 62 -0.31 21.31 12.22
N GLU A 63 0.56 21.59 11.25
CA GLU A 63 0.18 21.80 9.85
C GLU A 63 0.51 20.54 9.04
N ASP A 64 -0.46 20.04 8.28
CA ASP A 64 -0.34 18.87 7.40
C ASP A 64 -0.84 19.24 6.00
N MET A 65 -0.29 18.57 5.00
CA MET A 65 -0.74 18.68 3.60
C MET A 65 -1.60 17.47 3.26
N SER A 66 -2.87 17.76 2.89
CA SER A 66 -3.81 16.69 2.55
C SER A 66 -4.81 17.18 1.50
N ASP A 67 -5.06 16.35 0.50
CA ASP A 67 -6.11 16.57 -0.50
C ASP A 67 -7.33 15.66 -0.28
N LEU A 68 -7.46 15.12 0.92
CA LEU A 68 -8.59 14.31 1.32
C LEU A 68 -9.86 15.17 1.47
N LEU A 69 -10.98 14.58 1.09
CA LEU A 69 -12.30 15.17 1.27
C LEU A 69 -12.92 14.70 2.60
N ASN A 70 -13.84 15.50 3.13
CA ASN A 70 -14.61 15.16 4.33
C ASN A 70 -13.74 14.76 5.54
N ILE A 71 -12.66 15.53 5.78
CA ILE A 71 -11.72 15.28 6.88
C ILE A 71 -12.46 15.32 8.22
N LYS A 72 -12.22 14.27 9.04
CA LYS A 72 -12.80 14.12 10.38
C LYS A 72 -11.73 13.68 11.37
N ASN A 73 -11.68 14.31 12.54
CA ASN A 73 -10.94 13.79 13.68
C ASN A 73 -11.57 12.46 14.15
N THR A 74 -10.74 11.47 14.42
CA THR A 74 -11.18 10.12 14.87
C THR A 74 -10.56 9.70 16.20
N GLY A 75 -9.64 10.50 16.75
CA GLY A 75 -8.88 10.14 17.94
C GLY A 75 -9.10 11.03 19.16
N GLY A 76 -9.73 12.20 19.01
CA GLY A 76 -9.90 13.15 20.12
C GLY A 76 -10.84 14.29 19.76
N ASP A 77 -10.73 15.40 20.52
CA ASP A 77 -11.56 16.59 20.36
C ASP A 77 -10.77 17.76 19.73
N GLU A 78 -9.58 17.52 19.19
CA GLU A 78 -8.72 18.52 18.56
C GLU A 78 -9.47 19.15 17.38
N SER A 79 -9.52 20.48 17.38
CA SER A 79 -10.18 21.20 16.31
C SER A 79 -9.30 21.28 15.07
N VAL A 80 -9.96 21.25 13.91
CA VAL A 80 -9.31 21.31 12.60
C VAL A 80 -9.84 22.49 11.79
N SER A 81 -8.94 23.15 11.06
CA SER A 81 -9.29 24.03 9.96
C SER A 81 -8.62 23.56 8.68
N VAL A 82 -9.35 23.66 7.57
CA VAL A 82 -8.87 23.25 6.24
C VAL A 82 -8.90 24.48 5.35
N ASP A 83 -7.75 24.79 4.76
CA ASP A 83 -7.60 25.85 3.78
C ASP A 83 -6.89 25.27 2.55
N ASP A 84 -7.65 25.07 1.47
CA ASP A 84 -7.24 24.33 0.28
C ASP A 84 -6.69 22.93 0.66
N ASN A 85 -5.41 22.67 0.43
CA ASN A 85 -4.74 21.43 0.78
C ASN A 85 -3.99 21.47 2.13
N THR A 86 -4.11 22.58 2.86
CA THR A 86 -3.48 22.72 4.18
C THR A 86 -4.48 22.39 5.27
N VAL A 87 -4.12 21.47 6.13
CA VAL A 87 -4.93 21.03 7.27
C VAL A 87 -4.22 21.45 8.55
N ILE A 88 -4.85 22.34 9.32
CA ILE A 88 -4.27 22.89 10.55
C ILE A 88 -5.03 22.32 11.74
N TRP A 89 -4.30 21.65 12.62
CA TRP A 89 -4.79 21.04 13.84
C TRP A 89 -4.37 21.85 15.06
N ASN A 90 -5.33 22.15 15.96
CA ASN A 90 -5.01 22.60 17.30
C ASN A 90 -4.75 21.35 18.15
N ALA A 91 -3.53 20.84 18.08
CA ALA A 91 -3.15 19.53 18.64
C ALA A 91 -3.09 19.53 20.17
N GLY A 92 -2.82 20.68 20.83
CA GLY A 92 -2.74 20.74 22.29
C GLY A 92 -1.73 19.76 22.90
N GLU A 93 -0.65 19.47 22.19
CA GLU A 93 0.38 18.47 22.56
C GLU A 93 -0.03 17.01 22.34
N SER A 94 -1.23 16.73 21.78
CA SER A 94 -1.72 15.37 21.48
C SER A 94 -1.30 14.89 20.09
N ASP A 95 -1.25 13.58 19.91
CA ASP A 95 -1.22 12.96 18.59
C ASP A 95 -2.52 13.26 17.83
N ILE A 96 -2.46 13.37 16.52
CA ILE A 96 -3.63 13.60 15.68
C ILE A 96 -4.00 12.33 14.92
N TYR A 97 -5.26 11.93 15.04
CA TYR A 97 -5.86 10.83 14.28
C TYR A 97 -7.00 11.38 13.44
N TYR A 98 -6.91 11.26 12.14
CA TYR A 98 -7.99 11.73 11.28
C TYR A 98 -8.23 10.83 10.07
N GLN A 99 -9.40 10.93 9.50
CA GLN A 99 -9.79 10.24 8.28
C GLN A 99 -10.35 11.20 7.27
N GLY A 100 -10.22 10.83 6.00
CA GLY A 100 -10.84 11.51 4.89
C GLY A 100 -11.07 10.56 3.73
N GLU A 101 -11.82 11.01 2.75
CA GLU A 101 -12.14 10.24 1.54
C GLU A 101 -11.23 10.66 0.39
N THR A 102 -10.94 9.72 -0.50
CA THR A 102 -10.19 10.02 -1.74
C THR A 102 -10.79 9.28 -2.93
N SER A 103 -10.71 9.92 -4.10
CA SER A 103 -11.00 9.30 -5.40
C SER A 103 -9.74 8.95 -6.18
N LYS A 104 -8.56 9.12 -5.60
CA LYS A 104 -7.30 8.75 -6.23
C LYS A 104 -7.24 7.25 -6.51
N GLN A 105 -6.64 6.89 -7.63
CA GLN A 105 -6.39 5.50 -7.97
C GLN A 105 -5.45 4.86 -6.95
N LEU A 106 -5.79 3.66 -6.50
CA LEU A 106 -4.92 2.88 -5.63
C LEU A 106 -3.64 2.48 -6.38
N PRO A 107 -2.49 2.40 -5.68
CA PRO A 107 -1.23 1.97 -6.28
C PRO A 107 -1.24 0.50 -6.71
N VAL A 108 -2.10 -0.31 -6.12
CA VAL A 108 -2.36 -1.70 -6.53
C VAL A 108 -3.84 -1.87 -6.79
N ILE A 109 -4.18 -2.30 -8.00
CA ILE A 109 -5.54 -2.61 -8.42
C ILE A 109 -5.78 -4.10 -8.24
N THR A 110 -6.93 -4.44 -7.66
CA THR A 110 -7.40 -5.83 -7.54
C THR A 110 -8.42 -6.11 -8.64
N ASN A 111 -8.28 -7.24 -9.33
CA ASN A 111 -9.28 -7.75 -10.28
C ASN A 111 -9.67 -9.16 -9.85
N ILE A 112 -10.97 -9.44 -9.78
CA ILE A 112 -11.51 -10.73 -9.37
C ILE A 112 -12.38 -11.28 -10.50
N LYS A 113 -12.05 -12.50 -10.94
CA LYS A 113 -12.80 -13.26 -11.93
C LYS A 113 -13.30 -14.55 -11.33
N TYR A 114 -14.37 -15.05 -11.87
CA TYR A 114 -15.02 -16.29 -11.44
C TYR A 114 -15.24 -17.19 -12.64
N GLU A 115 -15.06 -18.50 -12.42
CA GLU A 115 -15.40 -19.53 -13.37
C GLU A 115 -16.31 -20.56 -12.69
N LEU A 116 -17.25 -21.12 -13.44
CA LEU A 116 -18.06 -22.26 -13.07
C LEU A 116 -17.86 -23.35 -14.13
N ASP A 117 -17.40 -24.53 -13.70
CA ASP A 117 -17.11 -25.66 -14.59
C ASP A 117 -16.18 -25.30 -15.76
N GLY A 118 -15.25 -24.32 -15.54
CA GLY A 118 -14.27 -23.83 -16.51
C GLY A 118 -14.75 -22.68 -17.41
N GLU A 119 -15.98 -22.22 -17.26
CA GLU A 119 -16.53 -21.10 -18.05
C GLU A 119 -16.60 -19.81 -17.18
N GLU A 120 -16.17 -18.67 -17.75
CA GLU A 120 -16.21 -17.39 -17.03
C GLU A 120 -17.66 -16.97 -16.75
N ILE A 121 -17.93 -16.57 -15.51
CA ILE A 121 -19.25 -16.18 -15.03
C ILE A 121 -19.15 -14.94 -14.13
N SER A 122 -20.21 -14.11 -14.09
CA SER A 122 -20.24 -12.99 -13.13
C SER A 122 -20.48 -13.49 -11.71
N ALA A 123 -19.95 -12.76 -10.70
CA ALA A 123 -20.19 -13.09 -9.29
C ALA A 123 -21.69 -13.16 -8.96
N LYS A 124 -22.50 -12.30 -9.60
CA LYS A 124 -23.96 -12.27 -9.39
C LYS A 124 -24.64 -13.53 -9.91
N ASP A 125 -24.22 -14.01 -11.10
CA ASP A 125 -24.83 -15.17 -11.72
C ASP A 125 -24.30 -16.49 -11.13
N LEU A 126 -23.13 -16.46 -10.51
CA LEU A 126 -22.50 -17.58 -9.81
C LEU A 126 -23.17 -17.86 -8.45
N ALA A 127 -23.69 -16.83 -7.78
CA ALA A 127 -24.34 -16.99 -6.48
C ALA A 127 -25.48 -18.03 -6.51
N GLY A 128 -25.47 -18.98 -5.57
CA GLY A 128 -26.43 -20.07 -5.49
C GLY A 128 -26.20 -21.20 -6.50
N LYS A 129 -25.10 -21.21 -7.28
CA LYS A 129 -24.81 -22.25 -8.25
C LYS A 129 -24.07 -23.41 -7.60
N LYS A 130 -24.31 -24.60 -8.18
CA LYS A 130 -23.58 -25.82 -7.90
C LYS A 130 -22.62 -26.13 -9.04
N GLY A 131 -21.40 -26.55 -8.71
CA GLY A 131 -20.38 -26.97 -9.67
C GLY A 131 -18.98 -26.76 -9.16
N ASN A 132 -18.00 -26.95 -10.05
CA ASN A 132 -16.62 -26.61 -9.78
C ASN A 132 -16.42 -25.11 -9.96
N VAL A 133 -16.13 -24.41 -8.87
CA VAL A 133 -15.94 -22.95 -8.84
C VAL A 133 -14.47 -22.64 -8.78
N LYS A 134 -14.02 -21.68 -9.60
CA LYS A 134 -12.69 -21.09 -9.53
C LYS A 134 -12.82 -19.58 -9.33
N ILE A 135 -12.08 -19.04 -8.35
CA ILE A 135 -11.92 -17.61 -8.08
C ILE A 135 -10.49 -17.24 -8.42
N ILE A 136 -10.32 -16.26 -9.31
CA ILE A 136 -9.02 -15.76 -9.74
C ILE A 136 -8.88 -14.33 -9.25
N ILE A 137 -7.95 -14.09 -8.31
CA ILE A 137 -7.66 -12.79 -7.73
C ILE A 137 -6.32 -12.34 -8.26
N SER A 138 -6.30 -11.34 -9.14
CA SER A 138 -5.08 -10.78 -9.72
C SER A 138 -4.84 -9.35 -9.24
N TYR A 139 -3.56 -9.00 -9.12
CA TYR A 139 -3.12 -7.71 -8.64
C TYR A 139 -2.27 -7.03 -9.69
N GLU A 140 -2.61 -5.78 -10.02
CA GLU A 140 -1.86 -4.95 -10.94
C GLU A 140 -1.21 -3.79 -10.20
N ASN A 141 0.11 -3.72 -10.22
CA ASN A 141 0.86 -2.61 -9.64
C ASN A 141 0.88 -1.43 -10.62
N LYS A 142 0.35 -0.29 -10.19
CA LYS A 142 0.31 0.96 -10.97
C LYS A 142 1.40 1.95 -10.58
N ASP A 143 2.16 1.66 -9.51
CA ASP A 143 3.20 2.54 -9.00
C ASP A 143 4.55 2.22 -9.65
N ALA A 144 4.68 2.69 -10.90
CA ALA A 144 5.84 2.47 -11.76
C ALA A 144 6.74 3.72 -11.82
N HIS A 145 8.05 3.51 -11.68
CA HIS A 145 9.06 4.56 -11.71
C HIS A 145 10.09 4.28 -12.80
N THR A 146 10.42 5.28 -13.61
CA THR A 146 11.52 5.19 -14.57
C THR A 146 12.81 5.60 -13.91
N VAL A 147 13.78 4.69 -13.84
CA VAL A 147 15.12 4.91 -13.29
C VAL A 147 16.20 4.68 -14.34
N LYS A 148 17.33 5.34 -14.19
CA LYS A 148 18.46 5.16 -15.11
C LYS A 148 19.47 4.18 -14.50
N ILE A 149 19.58 2.98 -15.08
CA ILE A 149 20.51 1.94 -14.65
C ILE A 149 21.52 1.71 -15.79
N ASN A 150 22.82 1.85 -15.52
CA ASN A 150 23.88 1.67 -16.51
C ASN A 150 23.65 2.44 -17.82
N GLY A 151 23.07 3.66 -17.72
CA GLY A 151 22.81 4.53 -18.87
C GLY A 151 21.53 4.22 -19.65
N LYS A 152 20.78 3.19 -19.29
CA LYS A 152 19.48 2.82 -19.88
C LYS A 152 18.35 3.19 -18.94
N ASN A 153 17.22 3.57 -19.50
CA ASN A 153 15.99 3.78 -18.75
C ASN A 153 15.34 2.41 -18.51
N GLU A 154 15.12 2.10 -17.23
CA GLU A 154 14.44 0.88 -16.79
C GLU A 154 13.19 1.28 -15.98
N THR A 155 12.13 0.50 -16.12
CA THR A 155 10.91 0.68 -15.33
C THR A 155 10.95 -0.25 -14.13
N LEU A 156 10.89 0.33 -12.94
CA LEU A 156 10.79 -0.40 -11.68
C LEU A 156 9.45 -0.08 -11.02
N TYR A 157 8.87 -1.07 -10.41
CA TYR A 157 7.65 -0.93 -9.60
C TYR A 157 7.99 -0.88 -8.12
N THR A 158 7.28 -0.07 -7.35
CA THR A 158 7.34 -0.14 -5.89
C THR A 158 7.01 -1.59 -5.45
N PRO A 159 7.88 -2.25 -4.67
CA PRO A 159 7.65 -3.64 -4.29
C PRO A 159 6.51 -3.74 -3.27
N PHE A 160 5.34 -4.17 -3.71
CA PHE A 160 4.21 -4.48 -2.84
C PHE A 160 4.12 -5.96 -2.55
N VAL A 161 3.74 -6.28 -1.32
CA VAL A 161 3.29 -7.61 -0.90
C VAL A 161 1.79 -7.53 -0.66
N THR A 162 1.03 -8.43 -1.27
CA THR A 162 -0.41 -8.59 -1.01
C THR A 162 -0.64 -9.87 -0.23
N VAL A 163 -1.43 -9.80 0.83
CA VAL A 163 -1.87 -10.94 1.62
C VAL A 163 -3.39 -10.94 1.64
N THR A 164 -3.99 -11.96 1.06
CA THR A 164 -5.46 -12.07 0.94
C THR A 164 -5.97 -13.22 1.76
N GLY A 165 -6.92 -12.90 2.64
CA GLY A 165 -7.71 -13.87 3.38
C GLY A 165 -9.10 -14.03 2.75
N VAL A 166 -9.54 -15.28 2.56
CA VAL A 166 -10.88 -15.63 2.09
C VAL A 166 -11.49 -16.64 3.05
N ALA A 167 -12.68 -16.35 3.56
CA ALA A 167 -13.44 -17.29 4.41
C ALA A 167 -14.41 -18.09 3.54
N ILE A 168 -14.39 -19.42 3.69
CA ILE A 168 -15.24 -20.36 2.94
C ILE A 168 -15.98 -21.26 3.92
N ASP A 169 -17.29 -21.44 3.74
CA ASP A 169 -18.10 -22.41 4.50
C ASP A 169 -17.85 -23.84 4.01
N ASN A 170 -17.34 -24.73 4.89
CA ASN A 170 -17.05 -26.11 4.57
C ASN A 170 -18.28 -26.99 4.41
N LYS A 171 -19.48 -26.53 4.82
CA LYS A 171 -20.70 -27.29 4.67
C LYS A 171 -21.15 -27.35 3.22
N LEU A 172 -20.95 -26.25 2.50
CA LEU A 172 -21.37 -26.08 1.12
C LEU A 172 -20.26 -26.32 0.11
N ASN A 173 -18.99 -26.26 0.56
CA ASN A 173 -17.83 -26.33 -0.30
C ASN A 173 -16.86 -27.44 0.12
N LYS A 174 -16.35 -28.20 -0.85
CA LYS A 174 -15.39 -29.30 -0.66
C LYS A 174 -14.23 -29.18 -1.64
N ASN A 175 -13.20 -30.00 -1.44
CA ASN A 175 -12.03 -30.05 -2.31
C ASN A 175 -11.45 -28.63 -2.53
N ILE A 176 -11.37 -27.86 -1.42
CA ILE A 176 -10.91 -26.48 -1.46
C ILE A 176 -9.40 -26.48 -1.63
N GLU A 177 -8.92 -25.78 -2.66
CA GLU A 177 -7.50 -25.61 -2.95
C GLU A 177 -7.17 -24.13 -3.15
N ILE A 178 -5.93 -23.75 -2.89
CA ILE A 178 -5.41 -22.39 -3.14
C ILE A 178 -4.01 -22.47 -3.72
N THR A 179 -3.74 -21.65 -4.75
CA THR A 179 -2.38 -21.43 -5.24
C THR A 179 -1.71 -20.34 -4.40
N ASN A 180 -0.38 -20.46 -4.23
CA ASN A 180 0.44 -19.43 -3.55
C ASN A 180 -0.06 -19.07 -2.15
N GLY A 181 -0.53 -20.08 -1.40
CA GLY A 181 -1.17 -19.83 -0.12
C GLY A 181 -1.18 -21.01 0.82
N LYS A 182 -1.94 -20.84 1.91
CA LYS A 182 -2.20 -21.86 2.93
C LYS A 182 -3.68 -21.92 3.24
N ILE A 183 -4.11 -23.13 3.62
CA ILE A 183 -5.46 -23.44 4.09
C ILE A 183 -5.40 -23.63 5.60
N ILE A 184 -6.30 -22.98 6.33
CA ILE A 184 -6.48 -23.12 7.77
C ILE A 184 -7.93 -23.52 8.02
N GLU A 185 -8.14 -24.72 8.55
CA GLU A 185 -9.46 -25.20 8.93
C GLU A 185 -9.70 -25.00 10.42
N LYS A 186 -10.83 -24.39 10.77
CA LYS A 186 -11.22 -24.15 12.15
C LYS A 186 -12.74 -24.10 12.28
N ASP A 187 -13.27 -24.90 13.20
CA ASP A 187 -14.67 -24.86 13.66
C ASP A 187 -15.74 -24.90 12.53
N GLY A 188 -15.46 -25.59 11.43
CA GLY A 188 -16.37 -25.72 10.28
C GLY A 188 -16.25 -24.62 9.23
N GLU A 189 -15.29 -23.72 9.39
CA GLU A 189 -14.90 -22.73 8.38
C GLU A 189 -13.49 -23.02 7.87
N THR A 190 -13.25 -22.71 6.61
CA THR A 190 -11.92 -22.71 5.99
C THR A 190 -11.50 -21.29 5.72
N ILE A 191 -10.34 -20.90 6.25
CA ILE A 191 -9.71 -19.63 5.95
C ILE A 191 -8.54 -19.92 5.00
N LEU A 192 -8.60 -19.33 3.81
CA LEU A 192 -7.55 -19.36 2.82
C LEU A 192 -6.70 -18.11 2.96
N ILE A 193 -5.38 -18.27 2.99
CA ILE A 193 -4.45 -17.13 3.02
C ILE A 193 -3.52 -17.26 1.82
N GLY A 194 -3.69 -16.38 0.84
CA GLY A 194 -2.85 -16.30 -0.35
C GLY A 194 -1.91 -15.10 -0.31
N VAL A 195 -0.77 -15.20 -1.03
CA VAL A 195 0.24 -14.15 -1.13
C VAL A 195 0.60 -13.89 -2.59
N ALA A 196 0.73 -12.61 -2.97
CA ALA A 196 1.20 -12.21 -4.30
C ALA A 196 2.12 -10.97 -4.22
N PHE A 197 2.93 -10.77 -5.28
CA PHE A 197 3.96 -9.72 -5.36
C PHE A 197 3.84 -8.97 -6.69
N PRO A 198 2.82 -8.12 -6.85
CA PRO A 198 2.54 -7.46 -8.13
C PRO A 198 3.68 -6.55 -8.58
N GLY A 199 4.12 -6.72 -9.84
CA GLY A 199 5.18 -5.93 -10.47
C GLY A 199 6.61 -6.33 -10.08
N LEU A 200 6.80 -7.24 -9.11
CA LEU A 200 8.14 -7.61 -8.63
C LEU A 200 8.90 -8.40 -9.69
N LYS A 201 8.24 -9.34 -10.36
CA LYS A 201 8.85 -10.14 -11.45
C LYS A 201 9.38 -9.24 -12.57
N SER A 202 8.59 -8.25 -12.96
CA SER A 202 8.96 -7.26 -13.98
C SER A 202 10.14 -6.40 -13.54
N SER A 203 10.13 -5.89 -12.30
CA SER A 203 11.21 -5.07 -11.73
C SER A 203 12.55 -5.79 -11.65
N LEU A 204 12.52 -7.09 -11.38
CA LEU A 204 13.73 -7.91 -11.29
C LEU A 204 14.25 -8.39 -12.66
N GLY A 205 13.50 -8.15 -13.75
CA GLY A 205 13.84 -8.62 -15.09
C GLY A 205 13.94 -10.15 -15.18
N ILE A 206 13.22 -10.87 -14.31
CA ILE A 206 13.26 -12.33 -14.23
C ILE A 206 12.34 -12.90 -15.30
N ASN A 207 12.93 -13.35 -16.39
CA ASN A 207 12.20 -14.06 -17.47
C ASN A 207 12.29 -15.58 -17.33
N SER A 208 12.74 -16.10 -16.19
CA SER A 208 13.00 -17.52 -16.06
C SER A 208 11.87 -18.26 -15.35
N ASP A 209 11.57 -19.46 -15.84
CA ASP A 209 10.71 -20.44 -15.18
C ASP A 209 11.30 -21.00 -13.87
N LYS A 210 12.48 -20.49 -13.46
CA LYS A 210 13.21 -20.97 -12.27
C LYS A 210 12.78 -20.31 -10.97
N LEU A 211 12.14 -19.13 -11.03
CA LEU A 211 11.64 -18.42 -9.86
C LEU A 211 10.20 -17.99 -10.16
N ASP A 212 9.27 -18.65 -9.50
CA ASP A 212 7.87 -18.26 -9.55
C ASP A 212 7.61 -17.15 -8.52
N ILE A 213 7.31 -15.95 -9.04
CA ILE A 213 6.89 -14.82 -8.23
C ILE A 213 5.41 -14.57 -8.56
N PRO A 214 4.49 -14.99 -7.69
CA PRO A 214 3.07 -14.93 -7.99
C PRO A 214 2.55 -13.47 -8.00
N GLU A 215 1.72 -13.16 -8.98
CA GLU A 215 0.94 -11.92 -9.07
C GLU A 215 -0.57 -12.20 -8.97
N THR A 216 -0.92 -13.49 -8.86
CA THR A 216 -2.30 -14.00 -8.85
C THR A 216 -2.45 -15.06 -7.77
N ILE A 217 -3.63 -15.10 -7.16
CA ILE A 217 -4.07 -16.14 -6.24
C ILE A 217 -5.28 -16.81 -6.88
N GLU A 218 -5.27 -18.13 -6.97
CA GLU A 218 -6.40 -18.90 -7.47
C GLU A 218 -6.94 -19.78 -6.34
N VAL A 219 -8.26 -19.77 -6.19
CA VAL A 219 -8.99 -20.65 -5.27
C VAL A 219 -9.93 -21.51 -6.07
N THR A 220 -9.88 -22.83 -5.86
CA THR A 220 -10.80 -23.76 -6.49
C THR A 220 -11.56 -24.55 -5.44
N MET A 221 -12.82 -24.91 -5.73
CA MET A 221 -13.65 -25.71 -4.86
C MET A 221 -14.80 -26.37 -5.61
N ASP A 222 -15.32 -27.45 -5.07
CA ASP A 222 -16.60 -28.03 -5.48
C ASP A 222 -17.69 -27.47 -4.57
N SER A 223 -18.59 -26.67 -5.11
CA SER A 223 -19.67 -26.02 -4.37
C SER A 223 -21.02 -26.66 -4.63
N GLU A 224 -21.82 -26.86 -3.57
CA GLU A 224 -23.21 -27.28 -3.67
C GLU A 224 -24.17 -26.09 -3.79
N ASP A 225 -23.80 -24.95 -3.23
CA ASP A 225 -24.54 -23.67 -3.24
C ASP A 225 -23.52 -22.56 -2.99
N PHE A 226 -23.02 -21.95 -4.06
CA PHE A 226 -21.92 -21.00 -3.94
C PHE A 226 -22.36 -19.69 -3.32
N GLU A 227 -21.73 -19.35 -2.22
CA GLU A 227 -21.81 -18.04 -1.60
C GLU A 227 -20.42 -17.41 -1.49
N ILE A 228 -20.32 -16.13 -1.84
CA ILE A 228 -19.09 -15.37 -1.66
C ILE A 228 -18.90 -15.08 -0.18
N GLY A 229 -17.83 -15.59 0.39
CA GLY A 229 -17.41 -15.30 1.76
C GLY A 229 -16.78 -13.90 1.88
N ASN A 230 -16.47 -13.53 3.11
CA ASN A 230 -15.71 -12.33 3.37
C ASN A 230 -14.29 -12.46 2.81
N MET A 231 -13.87 -11.46 2.05
CA MET A 231 -12.52 -11.35 1.51
C MET A 231 -11.86 -10.08 2.03
N LEU A 232 -10.63 -10.21 2.55
CA LEU A 232 -9.82 -9.10 3.00
C LEU A 232 -8.43 -9.19 2.38
N THR A 233 -7.97 -8.11 1.77
CA THR A 233 -6.59 -8.01 1.27
C THR A 233 -5.84 -6.92 2.03
N TYR A 234 -4.69 -7.27 2.57
CA TYR A 234 -3.71 -6.33 3.10
C TYR A 234 -2.60 -6.14 2.08
N ILE A 235 -2.28 -4.87 1.77
CA ILE A 235 -1.26 -4.49 0.79
C ILE A 235 -0.25 -3.58 1.48
N THR A 236 1.03 -3.90 1.38
CA THR A 236 2.09 -3.09 1.98
C THR A 236 3.32 -3.02 1.07
N PRO A 237 3.99 -1.85 0.99
CA PRO A 237 5.29 -1.73 0.33
C PRO A 237 6.44 -2.21 1.22
N ARG A 238 6.17 -2.57 2.48
CA ARG A 238 7.19 -3.05 3.42
C ARG A 238 7.25 -4.57 3.34
N VAL A 239 8.39 -5.09 2.91
CA VAL A 239 8.73 -6.51 3.13
C VAL A 239 9.07 -6.62 4.61
N LEU A 240 8.30 -7.41 5.34
CA LEU A 240 8.50 -7.67 6.78
C LEU A 240 9.80 -8.45 7.02
#